data_755e7f393334bb19a1a5ac6985ba408d
#
_entry.id   755e7f393334bb19a1a5ac6985ba408d
#
_cell.length_a   1.000
_cell.length_b   1.000
_cell.length_c   1.000
_cell.angle_alpha   90.00
_cell.angle_beta   90.00
_cell.angle_gamma   90.00
#
_symmetry.space_group_name_H-M   'P 1'
#
loop_
_entity.id
_entity.type
_entity.pdbx_description
1 polymer ?
#
loop_
_entity_poly.entity_id
_entity_poly.type
_entity_poly.pdbx_seq_one_letter_code
_entity_poly.pdbx_strand_id
1 'polypeptide(L)'
;RFLWRLGVQSRGEESDRQLVEAAERAMVREQIPIDLFFHQHRGGCSPDSTEYGEERKAVIDILSGYKNTHSATHPFWSDLTPCSMLIEEVERIWAAVSEHDDWQPLYRKVDDIRRMGEAHSKTA
;
A
#
# COMPACT_ATOMS: atom_id res chain seq x y z
N ARG A 1 -13.02 3.53 4.85
CA ARG A 1 -12.01 2.46 4.62
C ARG A 1 -10.84 2.93 3.77
N PHE A 2 -11.10 3.68 2.70
CA PHE A 2 -10.03 4.21 1.85
C PHE A 2 -9.04 5.07 2.66
N LEU A 3 -9.55 6.01 3.44
CA LEU A 3 -8.72 6.88 4.25
C LEU A 3 -7.98 6.14 5.36
N TRP A 4 -8.62 5.13 5.96
CA TRP A 4 -7.96 4.28 6.95
C TRP A 4 -6.77 3.54 6.35
N ARG A 5 -6.96 3.01 5.15
CA ARG A 5 -5.90 2.27 4.46
C ARG A 5 -4.73 3.18 4.07
N LEU A 6 -5.02 4.43 3.72
CA LEU A 6 -3.98 5.45 3.50
C LEU A 6 -3.35 5.94 4.81
N GLY A 7 -4.03 5.75 5.95
CA GLY A 7 -3.54 6.20 7.23
C GLY A 7 -3.63 7.72 7.42
N VAL A 8 -4.69 8.33 6.90
CA VAL A 8 -4.94 9.77 7.01
C VAL A 8 -6.31 10.05 7.60
N GLN A 9 -6.47 11.26 8.17
CA GLN A 9 -7.73 11.69 8.77
C GLN A 9 -8.64 12.33 7.73
N SER A 10 -9.96 12.06 7.82
CA SER A 10 -10.95 12.68 6.95
C SER A 10 -10.96 14.20 7.07
N ARG A 11 -11.13 14.88 5.95
CA ARG A 11 -11.25 16.34 5.88
C ARG A 11 -12.66 16.80 5.45
N GLY A 12 -13.62 15.89 5.47
CA GLY A 12 -14.97 16.16 5.02
C GLY A 12 -15.31 15.45 3.73
N GLU A 13 -16.61 15.29 3.48
CA GLU A 13 -17.11 14.46 2.39
C GLU A 13 -16.61 14.92 1.02
N GLU A 14 -16.65 16.21 0.73
CA GLU A 14 -16.25 16.75 -0.57
C GLU A 14 -14.74 16.57 -0.81
N SER A 15 -13.90 16.89 0.18
CA SER A 15 -12.45 16.72 0.05
C SER A 15 -12.08 15.25 -0.11
N ASP A 16 -12.72 14.38 0.67
CA ASP A 16 -12.47 12.94 0.61
C ASP A 16 -12.88 12.36 -0.74
N ARG A 17 -14.00 12.83 -1.30
CA ARG A 17 -14.44 12.41 -2.62
C ARG A 17 -13.44 12.81 -3.71
N GLN A 18 -12.93 14.02 -3.66
CA GLN A 18 -11.91 14.50 -4.59
C GLN A 18 -10.64 13.65 -4.51
N LEU A 19 -10.22 13.28 -3.30
CA LEU A 19 -9.06 12.41 -3.11
C LEU A 19 -9.28 11.03 -3.72
N VAL A 20 -10.44 10.41 -3.46
CA VAL A 20 -10.76 9.09 -4.00
C VAL A 20 -10.82 9.11 -5.52
N GLU A 21 -11.46 10.12 -6.10
CA GLU A 21 -11.54 10.26 -7.55
C GLU A 21 -10.17 10.47 -8.20
N ALA A 22 -9.32 11.30 -7.60
CA ALA A 22 -7.96 11.54 -8.07
C ALA A 22 -7.11 10.26 -7.99
N ALA A 23 -7.21 9.54 -6.88
CA ALA A 23 -6.48 8.29 -6.66
C ALA A 23 -6.91 7.22 -7.67
N GLU A 24 -8.21 7.06 -7.88
CA GLU A 24 -8.74 6.10 -8.86
C GLU A 24 -8.24 6.43 -10.27
N ARG A 25 -8.27 7.69 -10.65
CA ARG A 25 -7.79 8.14 -11.95
C ARG A 25 -6.30 7.86 -12.13
N ALA A 26 -5.51 8.13 -11.10
CA ALA A 26 -4.07 7.85 -11.13
C ALA A 26 -3.78 6.35 -11.27
N MET A 27 -4.48 5.52 -10.50
CA MET A 27 -4.30 4.07 -10.57
C MET A 27 -4.66 3.50 -11.94
N VAL A 28 -5.74 3.99 -12.55
CA VAL A 28 -6.20 3.52 -13.87
C VAL A 28 -5.28 4.01 -14.98
N ARG A 29 -5.00 5.32 -15.03
CA ARG A 29 -4.25 5.92 -16.14
C ARG A 29 -2.77 5.62 -16.11
N GLU A 30 -2.18 5.55 -14.92
CA GLU A 30 -0.76 5.26 -14.75
C GLU A 30 -0.49 3.79 -14.44
N GLN A 31 -1.54 2.95 -14.48
CA GLN A 31 -1.45 1.50 -14.26
C GLN A 31 -0.75 1.14 -12.95
N ILE A 32 -1.15 1.82 -11.87
CA ILE A 32 -0.59 1.56 -10.54
C ILE A 32 -1.43 0.47 -9.86
N PRO A 33 -0.83 -0.66 -9.44
CA PRO A 33 -1.57 -1.66 -8.65
C PRO A 33 -2.10 -1.06 -7.35
N ILE A 34 -3.31 -1.47 -6.95
CA ILE A 34 -3.99 -0.92 -5.77
C ILE A 34 -3.12 -1.07 -4.52
N ASP A 35 -2.57 -2.26 -4.30
CA ASP A 35 -1.76 -2.51 -3.11
C ASP A 35 -0.49 -1.66 -3.09
N LEU A 36 0.13 -1.47 -4.24
CA LEU A 36 1.32 -0.63 -4.38
C LEU A 36 0.98 0.83 -4.08
N PHE A 37 -0.14 1.33 -4.59
CA PHE A 37 -0.57 2.70 -4.33
C PHE A 37 -0.71 2.98 -2.84
N PHE A 38 -1.46 2.13 -2.12
CA PHE A 38 -1.65 2.30 -0.68
C PHE A 38 -0.35 2.13 0.10
N HIS A 39 0.52 1.23 -0.35
CA HIS A 39 1.83 1.03 0.28
C HIS A 39 2.71 2.27 0.18
N GLN A 40 2.79 2.88 -1.01
CA GLN A 40 3.64 4.03 -1.27
C GLN A 40 3.13 5.32 -0.63
N HIS A 41 1.82 5.47 -0.48
CA HIS A 41 1.21 6.69 0.04
C HIS A 41 0.75 6.57 1.49
N ARG A 42 1.17 5.54 2.20
CA ARG A 42 0.80 5.35 3.61
C ARG A 42 1.16 6.57 4.44
N GLY A 43 0.18 7.04 5.25
CA GLY A 43 0.38 8.21 6.11
C GLY A 43 0.42 9.53 5.34
N GLY A 44 -0.07 9.56 4.10
CA GLY A 44 0.01 10.75 3.26
C GLY A 44 1.40 10.96 2.64
N CYS A 45 2.28 9.97 2.74
CA CYS A 45 3.63 10.06 2.19
C CYS A 45 3.62 10.09 0.67
N SER A 46 4.65 10.69 0.09
CA SER A 46 4.90 10.67 -1.35
C SER A 46 6.17 9.89 -1.62
N PRO A 47 6.15 8.95 -2.59
CA PRO A 47 7.37 8.26 -2.97
C PRO A 47 8.41 9.24 -3.48
N ASP A 48 9.68 8.95 -3.20
CA ASP A 48 10.78 9.78 -3.64
C ASP A 48 11.15 9.45 -5.08
N SER A 49 10.43 10.04 -6.03
CA SER A 49 10.66 9.87 -7.46
C SER A 49 10.41 11.19 -8.18
N THR A 50 11.17 11.42 -9.24
CA THR A 50 11.03 12.62 -10.06
C THR A 50 10.14 12.39 -11.28
N GLU A 51 9.76 11.15 -11.56
CA GLU A 51 9.02 10.78 -12.76
C GLU A 51 7.56 10.40 -12.44
N TYR A 52 6.78 11.38 -11.96
CA TYR A 52 5.36 11.17 -11.74
C TYR A 52 4.53 11.69 -12.91
N GLY A 53 3.49 10.94 -13.27
CA GLY A 53 2.47 11.42 -14.19
C GLY A 53 1.61 12.52 -13.55
N GLU A 54 0.85 13.24 -14.37
CA GLU A 54 0.04 14.36 -13.92
C GLU A 54 -1.05 13.93 -12.94
N GLU A 55 -1.67 12.77 -13.14
CA GLU A 55 -2.70 12.25 -12.24
C GLU A 55 -2.14 11.95 -10.86
N ARG A 56 -0.93 11.38 -10.79
CA ARG A 56 -0.29 11.08 -9.51
C ARG A 56 0.11 12.34 -8.77
N LYS A 57 0.59 13.36 -9.48
CA LYS A 57 0.90 14.66 -8.90
C LYS A 57 -0.33 15.31 -8.29
N ALA A 58 -1.49 15.19 -8.94
CA ALA A 58 -2.75 15.70 -8.41
C ALA A 58 -3.12 15.02 -7.09
N VAL A 59 -2.92 13.70 -6.98
CA VAL A 59 -3.13 12.96 -5.73
C VAL A 59 -2.20 13.48 -4.62
N ILE A 60 -0.94 13.66 -4.94
CA ILE A 60 0.06 14.16 -3.98
C ILE A 60 -0.32 15.56 -3.47
N ASP A 61 -0.75 16.44 -4.35
CA ASP A 61 -1.18 17.80 -3.97
C ASP A 61 -2.37 17.75 -3.02
N ILE A 62 -3.36 16.90 -3.29
CA ILE A 62 -4.53 16.75 -2.42
C ILE A 62 -4.10 16.13 -1.08
N LEU A 63 -3.26 15.10 -1.08
CA LEU A 63 -2.79 14.45 0.14
C LEU A 63 -1.98 15.39 1.04
N SER A 64 -1.30 16.37 0.48
CA SER A 64 -0.48 17.30 1.27
C SER A 64 -1.27 18.05 2.33
N GLY A 65 -2.58 18.17 2.16
CA GLY A 65 -3.47 18.80 3.14
C GLY A 65 -4.05 17.86 4.20
N TYR A 66 -3.75 16.57 4.13
CA TYR A 66 -4.30 15.57 5.05
C TYR A 66 -3.35 15.31 6.21
N LYS A 67 -3.91 15.00 7.39
CA LYS A 67 -3.13 14.64 8.59
C LYS A 67 -3.03 13.14 8.72
N ASN A 68 -1.87 12.65 9.14
CA ASN A 68 -1.63 11.22 9.37
C ASN A 68 -2.39 10.75 10.61
N THR A 69 -3.04 9.58 10.51
CA THR A 69 -3.62 8.88 11.65
C THR A 69 -2.79 7.64 12.02
N HIS A 70 -1.96 7.16 11.10
CA HIS A 70 -1.11 6.01 11.31
C HIS A 70 0.33 6.33 10.94
N SER A 71 1.26 5.75 11.70
CA SER A 71 2.68 5.95 11.43
C SER A 71 3.13 5.20 10.18
N ALA A 72 4.03 5.82 9.41
CA ALA A 72 4.71 5.20 8.29
C ALA A 72 6.20 4.95 8.60
N THR A 73 6.56 4.85 9.88
CA THR A 73 7.96 4.68 10.31
C THR A 73 8.41 3.22 10.37
N HIS A 74 7.47 2.27 10.36
CA HIS A 74 7.83 0.85 10.38
C HIS A 74 8.61 0.48 9.11
N PRO A 75 9.70 -0.32 9.22
CA PRO A 75 10.52 -0.67 8.05
C PRO A 75 9.77 -1.30 6.88
N PHE A 76 8.61 -1.94 7.14
CA PHE A 76 7.76 -2.49 6.08
C PHE A 76 7.41 -1.44 5.01
N TRP A 77 7.18 -0.19 5.41
CA TRP A 77 6.78 0.89 4.47
C TRP A 77 7.92 1.35 3.57
N SER A 78 9.15 0.96 3.90
CA SER A 78 10.33 1.23 3.07
C SER A 78 10.59 0.13 2.02
N ASP A 79 9.86 -0.98 2.08
CA ASP A 79 9.97 -2.04 1.09
C ASP A 79 9.49 -1.52 -0.27
N LEU A 80 10.13 -1.96 -1.35
CA LEU A 80 9.77 -1.52 -2.71
C LEU A 80 8.40 -2.02 -3.14
N THR A 81 7.99 -3.19 -2.63
CA THR A 81 6.69 -3.78 -2.96
C THR A 81 5.95 -4.17 -1.69
N PRO A 82 4.61 -4.07 -1.70
CA PRO A 82 3.82 -4.50 -0.55
C PRO A 82 3.73 -6.03 -0.46
N CYS A 83 3.44 -6.52 0.74
CA CYS A 83 3.05 -7.91 0.93
C CYS A 83 1.62 -8.09 0.43
N SER A 84 1.40 -9.06 -0.46
CA SER A 84 0.07 -9.37 -1.00
C SER A 84 -0.06 -10.87 -1.25
N MET A 85 -1.29 -11.33 -1.48
CA MET A 85 -1.59 -12.74 -1.75
C MET A 85 -2.03 -12.90 -3.20
N LEU A 86 -1.09 -12.71 -4.14
CA LEU A 86 -1.34 -12.96 -5.55
C LEU A 86 -1.45 -14.46 -5.81
N ILE A 87 -2.32 -14.83 -6.74
CA ILE A 87 -2.60 -16.25 -7.00
C ILE A 87 -1.36 -17.01 -7.47
N GLU A 88 -0.51 -16.38 -8.27
CA GLU A 88 0.75 -16.97 -8.74
C GLU A 88 1.71 -17.26 -7.57
N GLU A 89 1.71 -16.37 -6.58
CA GLU A 89 2.54 -16.55 -5.39
C GLU A 89 2.02 -17.70 -4.53
N VAL A 90 0.70 -17.79 -4.34
CA VAL A 90 0.06 -18.88 -3.59
C VAL A 90 0.35 -20.21 -4.27
N GLU A 91 0.22 -20.29 -5.59
CA GLU A 91 0.51 -21.49 -6.36
C GLU A 91 1.96 -21.92 -6.23
N ARG A 92 2.90 -20.97 -6.23
CA ARG A 92 4.34 -21.25 -6.07
C ARG A 92 4.64 -21.81 -4.69
N ILE A 93 4.04 -21.24 -3.65
CA ILE A 93 4.20 -21.72 -2.26
C ILE A 93 3.66 -23.14 -2.15
N TRP A 94 2.47 -23.39 -2.72
CA TRP A 94 1.86 -24.72 -2.69
C TRP A 94 2.67 -25.76 -3.46
N ALA A 95 3.23 -25.39 -4.62
CA ALA A 95 4.07 -26.28 -5.40
C ALA A 95 5.31 -26.72 -4.63
N ALA A 96 5.95 -25.81 -3.90
CA ALA A 96 7.09 -26.16 -3.07
C ALA A 96 6.73 -27.18 -2.00
N VAL A 97 5.57 -27.02 -1.35
CA VAL A 97 5.08 -27.96 -0.33
C VAL A 97 4.72 -29.30 -0.94
N SER A 98 3.92 -29.30 -2.02
CA SER A 98 3.37 -30.54 -2.59
C SER A 98 4.39 -31.36 -3.40
N GLU A 99 5.35 -30.70 -4.05
CA GLU A 99 6.33 -31.37 -4.91
C GLU A 99 7.65 -31.70 -4.21
N HIS A 100 8.07 -30.84 -3.26
CA HIS A 100 9.38 -30.95 -2.63
C HIS A 100 9.34 -31.02 -1.11
N ASP A 101 8.15 -31.04 -0.50
CA ASP A 101 7.97 -30.97 0.96
C ASP A 101 8.75 -29.79 1.57
N ASP A 102 8.87 -28.69 0.83
CA ASP A 102 9.59 -27.48 1.24
C ASP A 102 8.59 -26.47 1.77
N TRP A 103 8.62 -26.26 3.08
CA TRP A 103 7.72 -25.35 3.80
C TRP A 103 8.32 -23.96 4.01
N GLN A 104 9.57 -23.73 3.62
CA GLN A 104 10.24 -22.46 3.83
C GLN A 104 9.55 -21.28 3.14
N PRO A 105 9.09 -21.40 1.88
CA PRO A 105 8.36 -20.29 1.25
C PRO A 105 7.09 -19.92 2.01
N LEU A 106 6.38 -20.92 2.56
CA LEU A 106 5.19 -20.67 3.39
C LEU A 106 5.55 -19.93 4.67
N TYR A 107 6.59 -20.37 5.36
CA TYR A 107 7.02 -19.71 6.60
C TYR A 107 7.46 -18.28 6.35
N ARG A 108 8.18 -18.01 5.27
CA ARG A 108 8.57 -16.64 4.89
C ARG A 108 7.34 -15.78 4.63
N LYS A 109 6.33 -16.32 3.95
CA LYS A 109 5.09 -15.59 3.67
C LYS A 109 4.33 -15.26 4.94
N VAL A 110 4.25 -16.19 5.88
CA VAL A 110 3.62 -15.96 7.19
C VAL A 110 4.34 -14.84 7.94
N ASP A 111 5.66 -14.84 7.93
CA ASP A 111 6.45 -13.78 8.56
C ASP A 111 6.21 -12.42 7.90
N ASP A 112 6.13 -12.38 6.57
CA ASP A 112 5.83 -11.17 5.82
C ASP A 112 4.45 -10.61 6.17
N ILE A 113 3.45 -11.49 6.28
CA ILE A 113 2.08 -11.10 6.66
C ILE A 113 2.06 -10.55 8.08
N ARG A 114 2.78 -11.17 9.02
CA ARG A 114 2.88 -10.69 10.39
C ARG A 114 3.55 -9.32 10.45
N ARG A 115 4.61 -9.13 9.69
CA ARG A 115 5.32 -7.85 9.59
C ARG A 115 4.42 -6.75 9.03
N MET A 116 3.64 -7.07 8.01
CA MET A 116 2.65 -6.15 7.44
C MET A 116 1.57 -5.79 8.47
N GLY A 117 1.03 -6.79 9.18
CA GLY A 117 0.03 -6.56 10.23
C GLY A 117 0.56 -5.67 11.35
N GLU A 118 1.79 -5.88 11.76
CA GLU A 118 2.46 -5.04 12.76
C GLU A 118 2.58 -3.60 12.26
N ALA A 119 2.97 -3.41 11.01
CA ALA A 119 3.09 -2.07 10.42
C ALA A 119 1.74 -1.34 10.38
N HIS A 120 0.65 -2.05 10.07
CA HIS A 120 -0.69 -1.46 10.03
C HIS A 120 -1.24 -1.12 11.41
N SER A 121 -0.75 -1.76 12.47
CA SER A 121 -1.23 -1.50 13.84
C SER A 121 -0.60 -0.26 14.48
N LYS A 122 0.48 0.28 13.91
CA LYS A 122 1.16 1.47 14.45
C LYS A 122 0.35 2.72 14.16
N THR A 123 0.08 3.52 15.20
CA THR A 123 -0.56 4.83 15.07
C THR A 123 0.48 5.95 15.11
N ALA A 124 0.13 7.05 14.46
CA ALA A 124 0.99 8.24 14.46
C ALA A 124 1.07 8.90 15.84
#